data_d4d7391cf8cb2ec3b285d11653c63400
#
_entry.id   d4d7391cf8cb2ec3b285d11653c63400
#
_cell.length_a   1.000
_cell.length_b   1.000
_cell.length_c   1.000
_cell.angle_alpha   90.00
_cell.angle_beta   90.00
_cell.angle_gamma   90.00
#
_symmetry.space_group_name_H-M   'P 1'
#
loop_
_entity.id
_entity.type
_entity.pdbx_description
1 polymer ?
#
loop_
_entity_poly.entity_id
_entity_poly.type
_entity_poly.pdbx_seq_one_letter_code
_entity_poly.pdbx_strand_id
1 'polypeptide(L)'
;CSGGDGTLDEAVTGIQLRGTGIPLGYIPAGTTNDFASSLGISKDILGAADTAVNGVPFSCDVGLFNGDPFIYIAAFGLFTDVSYETKQSMKNILGHLAYVLEGTKRIFNIPSYRIRVTHDGEEFEDEFIFGMVTNSRSVGGFKGIIGTDVVFDDGEFEVTLIRTPKNPLELNELLGAIVMKQINPQRMYSFKSGCVRFECEEEIPWTLDGEFGGKHRAVTVTDKKQALRIMVRQEMAAGLSVSGQAAEKGSEKVSGKIEEN
;
A
#
# COMPACT_ATOMS: atom_id res chain seq x y z
N CYS A 1 17.19 -7.26 11.09
CA CYS A 1 17.00 -7.68 9.71
C CYS A 1 17.76 -6.75 8.77
N SER A 2 18.49 -7.30 7.79
CA SER A 2 19.14 -6.50 6.75
C SER A 2 18.85 -7.12 5.38
N GLY A 3 18.23 -6.36 4.48
CA GLY A 3 17.83 -6.84 3.17
C GLY A 3 16.84 -5.94 2.46
N GLY A 4 16.17 -6.46 1.43
CA GLY A 4 15.07 -5.79 0.74
C GLY A 4 13.71 -6.07 1.39
N ASP A 5 12.64 -5.62 0.72
CA ASP A 5 11.26 -5.79 1.20
C ASP A 5 10.91 -7.27 1.42
N GLY A 6 11.30 -8.20 0.52
CA GLY A 6 11.05 -9.64 0.69
C GLY A 6 11.77 -10.25 1.92
N THR A 7 13.02 -9.81 2.23
CA THR A 7 13.72 -10.28 3.44
C THR A 7 13.03 -9.75 4.71
N LEU A 8 12.50 -8.53 4.64
CA LEU A 8 11.72 -7.96 5.73
C LEU A 8 10.43 -8.74 5.94
N ASP A 9 9.72 -9.10 4.87
CA ASP A 9 8.50 -9.90 4.90
C ASP A 9 8.72 -11.25 5.57
N GLU A 10 9.76 -11.99 5.19
CA GLU A 10 10.14 -13.26 5.83
C GLU A 10 10.41 -13.10 7.35
N ALA A 11 11.12 -12.01 7.73
CA ALA A 11 11.41 -11.73 9.14
C ALA A 11 10.14 -11.41 9.94
N VAL A 12 9.24 -10.61 9.37
CA VAL A 12 7.96 -10.24 10.02
C VAL A 12 7.05 -11.45 10.12
N THR A 13 6.94 -12.26 9.06
CA THR A 13 6.20 -13.52 9.07
C THR A 13 6.69 -14.43 10.19
N GLY A 14 8.00 -14.58 10.34
CA GLY A 14 8.59 -15.35 11.44
C GLY A 14 8.25 -14.81 12.83
N ILE A 15 8.24 -13.49 13.02
CA ILE A 15 7.83 -12.84 14.28
C ILE A 15 6.35 -13.07 14.54
N GLN A 16 5.49 -12.92 13.53
CA GLN A 16 4.05 -13.11 13.65
C GLN A 16 3.69 -14.55 14.04
N LEU A 17 4.31 -15.54 13.40
CA LEU A 17 4.10 -16.97 13.71
C LEU A 17 4.52 -17.32 15.15
N ARG A 18 5.57 -16.70 15.67
CA ARG A 18 6.04 -16.94 17.05
C ARG A 18 5.31 -16.14 18.11
N GLY A 19 4.66 -15.03 17.75
CA GLY A 19 3.94 -14.17 18.68
C GLY A 19 4.84 -13.50 19.75
N THR A 20 6.13 -13.26 19.45
CA THR A 20 7.12 -12.84 20.45
C THR A 20 7.06 -11.36 20.80
N GLY A 21 6.46 -10.51 19.96
CA GLY A 21 6.43 -9.06 20.18
C GLY A 21 7.81 -8.38 20.28
N ILE A 22 8.87 -9.04 19.78
CA ILE A 22 10.25 -8.53 19.81
C ILE A 22 10.35 -7.35 18.83
N PRO A 23 10.96 -6.21 19.23
CA PRO A 23 11.22 -5.12 18.31
C PRO A 23 12.18 -5.54 17.19
N LEU A 24 11.86 -5.19 15.95
CA LEU A 24 12.64 -5.46 14.77
C LEU A 24 13.43 -4.20 14.36
N GLY A 25 14.75 -4.27 14.35
CA GLY A 25 15.61 -3.28 13.69
C GLY A 25 15.75 -3.64 12.21
N TYR A 26 15.53 -2.68 11.31
CA TYR A 26 15.60 -2.91 9.86
C TYR A 26 16.65 -2.03 9.19
N ILE A 27 17.54 -2.67 8.42
CA ILE A 27 18.55 -2.01 7.58
C ILE A 27 18.19 -2.29 6.12
N PRO A 28 17.58 -1.32 5.41
CA PRO A 28 17.15 -1.51 4.03
C PRO A 28 18.35 -1.61 3.08
N ALA A 29 18.50 -2.75 2.43
CA ALA A 29 19.57 -3.05 1.47
C ALA A 29 19.04 -3.52 0.09
N GLY A 30 17.73 -3.42 -0.14
CA GLY A 30 17.09 -3.72 -1.41
C GLY A 30 17.08 -2.52 -2.37
N THR A 31 16.47 -2.73 -3.54
CA THR A 31 16.39 -1.70 -4.58
C THR A 31 15.32 -0.64 -4.27
N THR A 32 14.15 -1.04 -3.79
CA THR A 32 12.98 -0.18 -3.60
C THR A 32 12.83 0.23 -2.14
N ASN A 33 12.73 -0.74 -1.24
CA ASN A 33 12.57 -0.56 0.21
C ASN A 33 11.39 0.39 0.53
N ASP A 34 10.21 0.07 -0.02
CA ASP A 34 9.01 0.91 0.08
C ASP A 34 8.55 1.09 1.53
N PHE A 35 8.56 0.01 2.31
CA PHE A 35 8.17 0.07 3.72
C PHE A 35 9.14 0.92 4.55
N ALA A 36 10.46 0.75 4.36
CA ALA A 36 11.46 1.60 5.02
C ALA A 36 11.28 3.07 4.65
N SER A 37 11.01 3.36 3.36
CA SER A 37 10.75 4.72 2.89
C SER A 37 9.51 5.34 3.54
N SER A 38 8.47 4.53 3.78
CA SER A 38 7.22 4.95 4.41
C SER A 38 7.39 5.26 5.89
N LEU A 39 8.25 4.51 6.58
CA LEU A 39 8.59 4.72 7.99
C LEU A 39 9.69 5.78 8.20
N GLY A 40 10.25 6.35 7.13
CA GLY A 40 11.34 7.32 7.22
C GLY A 40 12.67 6.73 7.68
N ILE A 41 12.87 5.41 7.53
CA ILE A 41 14.15 4.75 7.81
C ILE A 41 15.17 5.18 6.76
N SER A 42 16.39 5.52 7.20
CA SER A 42 17.45 6.02 6.33
C SER A 42 17.82 5.01 5.23
N LYS A 43 18.10 5.52 4.03
CA LYS A 43 18.71 4.72 2.94
C LYS A 43 20.22 4.53 3.15
N ASP A 44 20.85 5.37 3.96
CA ASP A 44 22.22 5.19 4.38
C ASP A 44 22.34 4.08 5.42
N ILE A 45 23.24 3.13 5.17
CA ILE A 45 23.41 1.92 6.00
C ILE A 45 23.76 2.27 7.45
N LEU A 46 24.63 3.26 7.66
CA LEU A 46 25.02 3.65 9.03
C LEU A 46 23.87 4.32 9.78
N GLY A 47 23.12 5.19 9.09
CA GLY A 47 21.94 5.82 9.67
C GLY A 47 20.80 4.84 9.94
N ALA A 48 20.64 3.80 9.09
CA ALA A 48 19.69 2.72 9.34
C ALA A 48 20.12 1.83 10.51
N ALA A 49 21.41 1.50 10.61
CA ALA A 49 21.97 0.72 11.71
C ALA A 49 21.83 1.47 13.04
N ASP A 50 22.10 2.78 13.05
CA ASP A 50 21.88 3.61 14.23
C ASP A 50 20.41 3.61 14.67
N THR A 51 19.48 3.76 13.72
CA THR A 51 18.05 3.66 14.00
C THR A 51 17.65 2.28 14.54
N ALA A 52 18.21 1.21 13.98
CA ALA A 52 17.92 -0.16 14.41
C ALA A 52 18.37 -0.44 15.87
N VAL A 53 19.45 0.21 16.34
CA VAL A 53 20.03 0.00 17.68
C VAL A 53 19.54 1.04 18.68
N ASN A 54 19.52 2.31 18.30
CA ASN A 54 19.30 3.45 19.19
C ASN A 54 17.93 4.12 19.01
N GLY A 55 17.14 3.69 18.02
CA GLY A 55 15.79 4.20 17.79
C GLY A 55 14.79 3.80 18.88
N VAL A 56 13.54 4.16 18.68
CA VAL A 56 12.42 3.78 19.55
C VAL A 56 11.52 2.76 18.85
N PRO A 57 10.96 1.78 19.60
CA PRO A 57 10.02 0.83 19.01
C PRO A 57 8.69 1.52 18.70
N PHE A 58 8.27 1.45 17.45
CA PHE A 58 6.96 1.85 16.98
C PHE A 58 6.12 0.61 16.68
N SER A 59 4.88 0.56 17.17
CA SER A 59 3.96 -0.55 16.88
C SER A 59 3.15 -0.19 15.66
N CYS A 60 3.28 -0.98 14.58
CA CYS A 60 2.51 -0.81 13.36
C CYS A 60 1.63 -2.02 13.08
N ASP A 61 0.63 -1.77 12.27
CA ASP A 61 -0.34 -2.75 11.83
C ASP A 61 0.29 -3.72 10.82
N VAL A 62 -0.25 -4.93 10.76
CA VAL A 62 0.15 -5.99 9.80
C VAL A 62 -1.10 -6.53 9.14
N GLY A 63 -1.08 -6.63 7.81
CA GLY A 63 -2.17 -7.22 7.07
C GLY A 63 -2.19 -8.74 7.16
N LEU A 64 -3.39 -9.32 7.16
CA LEU A 64 -3.61 -10.75 7.00
C LEU A 64 -4.44 -10.99 5.75
N PHE A 65 -3.84 -11.60 4.75
CA PHE A 65 -4.49 -12.01 3.51
C PHE A 65 -4.91 -13.48 3.62
N ASN A 66 -6.18 -13.76 3.79
CA ASN A 66 -6.69 -15.10 4.10
C ASN A 66 -5.97 -15.77 5.29
N GLY A 67 -5.37 -14.98 6.20
CA GLY A 67 -4.58 -15.44 7.33
C GLY A 67 -3.06 -15.37 7.13
N ASP A 68 -2.57 -15.24 5.91
CA ASP A 68 -1.15 -15.07 5.61
C ASP A 68 -0.73 -13.60 5.82
N PRO A 69 0.31 -13.30 6.59
CA PRO A 69 0.71 -11.94 6.86
C PRO A 69 1.33 -11.27 5.63
N PHE A 70 1.10 -9.97 5.50
CA PHE A 70 1.82 -9.07 4.61
C PHE A 70 2.07 -7.73 5.31
N ILE A 71 3.10 -6.98 4.89
CA ILE A 71 3.56 -5.81 5.63
C ILE A 71 2.98 -4.52 5.07
N TYR A 72 3.00 -4.34 3.74
CA TYR A 72 2.68 -3.04 3.18
C TYR A 72 1.72 -3.05 1.99
N ILE A 73 1.58 -4.15 1.25
CA ILE A 73 0.65 -4.22 0.11
C ILE A 73 0.17 -5.63 -0.22
N ALA A 74 -1.15 -5.75 -0.41
CA ALA A 74 -1.79 -6.83 -1.15
C ALA A 74 -2.44 -6.23 -2.40
N ALA A 75 -2.16 -6.76 -3.60
CA ALA A 75 -2.66 -6.18 -4.85
C ALA A 75 -3.01 -7.24 -5.89
N PHE A 76 -3.94 -6.89 -6.80
CA PHE A 76 -4.31 -7.70 -7.96
C PHE A 76 -4.42 -6.86 -9.24
N GLY A 77 -4.38 -7.51 -10.39
CA GLY A 77 -4.68 -6.92 -11.69
C GLY A 77 -3.45 -6.37 -12.41
N LEU A 78 -3.60 -5.27 -13.11
CA LEU A 78 -2.73 -4.79 -14.17
C LEU A 78 -1.22 -4.71 -13.85
N PHE A 79 -0.87 -4.58 -12.60
CA PHE A 79 0.50 -4.36 -12.15
C PHE A 79 1.13 -5.58 -11.48
N THR A 80 0.38 -6.67 -11.39
CA THR A 80 0.80 -7.90 -10.71
C THR A 80 1.31 -8.96 -11.68
N ASP A 81 1.00 -8.86 -12.97
CA ASP A 81 1.43 -9.78 -14.04
C ASP A 81 2.83 -9.48 -14.60
N VAL A 82 3.51 -8.45 -14.09
CA VAL A 82 4.88 -8.15 -14.51
C VAL A 82 5.79 -9.23 -13.96
N SER A 83 6.24 -10.12 -14.83
CA SER A 83 7.14 -11.22 -14.52
C SER A 83 8.22 -10.78 -13.52
N TYR A 84 8.35 -11.54 -12.44
CA TYR A 84 9.24 -11.35 -11.30
C TYR A 84 10.74 -11.13 -11.65
N GLU A 85 11.10 -11.18 -12.93
CA GLU A 85 12.48 -11.02 -13.41
C GLU A 85 12.91 -9.56 -13.68
N THR A 86 11.98 -8.61 -13.76
CA THR A 86 12.32 -7.21 -13.98
C THR A 86 11.58 -6.31 -13.00
N LYS A 87 12.28 -5.82 -12.00
CA LYS A 87 11.85 -4.74 -11.09
C LYS A 87 11.63 -3.44 -11.87
N GLN A 88 10.59 -3.39 -12.70
CA GLN A 88 10.24 -2.18 -13.44
C GLN A 88 9.36 -1.31 -12.54
N SER A 89 9.86 -0.13 -12.23
CA SER A 89 9.09 0.88 -11.51
C SER A 89 7.76 1.15 -12.22
N MET A 90 6.71 1.54 -11.48
CA MET A 90 5.42 1.98 -12.03
C MET A 90 5.55 3.04 -13.14
N LYS A 91 6.67 3.77 -13.24
CA LYS A 91 7.00 4.65 -14.39
C LYS A 91 6.97 3.92 -15.72
N ASN A 92 7.47 2.67 -15.78
CA ASN A 92 7.45 1.85 -16.98
C ASN A 92 6.04 1.33 -17.27
N ILE A 93 5.24 1.15 -16.23
CA ILE A 93 3.85 0.69 -16.35
C ILE A 93 2.95 1.82 -16.84
N LEU A 94 3.13 3.05 -16.34
CA LEU A 94 2.49 4.25 -16.91
C LEU A 94 2.95 4.49 -18.34
N GLY A 95 4.24 4.25 -18.66
CA GLY A 95 4.76 4.25 -20.02
C GLY A 95 4.10 3.17 -20.89
N HIS A 96 3.85 1.98 -20.33
CA HIS A 96 3.15 0.88 -21.03
C HIS A 96 1.67 1.20 -21.24
N LEU A 97 0.98 1.78 -20.25
CA LEU A 97 -0.39 2.29 -20.41
C LEU A 97 -0.45 3.43 -21.43
N ALA A 98 0.50 4.36 -21.42
CA ALA A 98 0.62 5.41 -22.46
C ALA A 98 0.86 4.82 -23.86
N TYR A 99 1.66 3.75 -23.95
CA TYR A 99 1.90 3.02 -25.21
C TYR A 99 0.65 2.25 -25.69
N VAL A 100 -0.17 1.73 -24.77
CA VAL A 100 -1.49 1.13 -25.09
C VAL A 100 -2.44 2.18 -25.66
N LEU A 101 -2.28 3.46 -25.28
CA LEU A 101 -3.07 4.59 -25.82
C LEU A 101 -2.77 4.89 -27.29
N GLU A 102 -1.53 4.74 -27.77
CA GLU A 102 -1.20 4.94 -29.18
C GLU A 102 -1.79 3.87 -30.12
N GLY A 103 -2.18 2.71 -29.54
CA GLY A 103 -2.81 1.61 -30.27
C GLY A 103 -4.26 1.44 -29.91
N THR A 104 -5.18 2.26 -30.44
CA THR A 104 -6.63 2.29 -30.20
C THR A 104 -7.39 0.94 -30.25
N LYS A 105 -6.71 -0.15 -30.62
CA LYS A 105 -7.26 -1.52 -30.69
C LYS A 105 -6.95 -2.40 -29.48
N ARG A 106 -6.14 -1.95 -28.49
CA ARG A 106 -5.65 -2.80 -27.38
C ARG A 106 -6.27 -2.53 -26.02
N ILE A 107 -7.17 -1.56 -25.88
CA ILE A 107 -7.93 -1.29 -24.63
C ILE A 107 -8.71 -2.53 -24.18
N PHE A 108 -9.20 -3.32 -25.16
CA PHE A 108 -9.98 -4.54 -24.90
C PHE A 108 -9.16 -5.75 -24.42
N ASN A 109 -7.83 -5.62 -24.32
CA ASN A 109 -6.94 -6.71 -23.85
C ASN A 109 -6.38 -6.48 -22.43
N ILE A 110 -6.90 -5.48 -21.71
CA ILE A 110 -6.53 -5.28 -20.29
C ILE A 110 -7.35 -6.29 -19.48
N PRO A 111 -6.72 -7.19 -18.72
CA PRO A 111 -7.46 -8.08 -17.82
C PRO A 111 -8.32 -7.26 -16.87
N SER A 112 -9.60 -7.59 -16.81
CA SER A 112 -10.54 -6.98 -15.89
C SER A 112 -11.31 -8.07 -15.15
N TYR A 113 -11.64 -7.79 -13.89
CA TYR A 113 -12.27 -8.75 -13.01
C TYR A 113 -13.55 -8.14 -12.44
N ARG A 114 -14.65 -8.87 -12.51
CA ARG A 114 -15.90 -8.50 -11.86
C ARG A 114 -15.83 -8.96 -10.40
N ILE A 115 -15.76 -8.01 -9.50
CA ILE A 115 -15.51 -8.29 -8.09
C ILE A 115 -16.60 -7.68 -7.23
N ARG A 116 -17.14 -8.48 -6.32
CA ARG A 116 -17.96 -8.02 -5.21
C ARG A 116 -17.04 -7.68 -4.05
N VAL A 117 -17.18 -6.46 -3.54
CA VAL A 117 -16.40 -5.93 -2.42
C VAL A 117 -17.32 -5.66 -1.24
N THR A 118 -16.97 -6.18 -0.08
CA THR A 118 -17.69 -5.95 1.18
C THR A 118 -16.74 -5.36 2.20
N HIS A 119 -17.11 -4.23 2.81
CA HIS A 119 -16.36 -3.59 3.89
C HIS A 119 -17.30 -2.80 4.80
N ASP A 120 -17.07 -2.77 6.08
CA ASP A 120 -17.78 -1.94 7.07
C ASP A 120 -19.31 -1.98 7.00
N GLY A 121 -19.86 -3.11 6.54
CA GLY A 121 -21.31 -3.32 6.35
C GLY A 121 -21.84 -2.78 5.01
N GLU A 122 -21.00 -2.21 4.17
CA GLU A 122 -21.32 -1.83 2.79
C GLU A 122 -20.90 -2.93 1.82
N GLU A 123 -21.66 -3.05 0.73
CA GLU A 123 -21.38 -3.99 -0.37
C GLU A 123 -21.59 -3.29 -1.71
N PHE A 124 -20.64 -3.50 -2.64
CA PHE A 124 -20.78 -3.07 -4.02
C PHE A 124 -20.11 -4.08 -4.97
N GLU A 125 -20.49 -4.04 -6.24
CA GLU A 125 -19.94 -4.88 -7.30
C GLU A 125 -19.63 -4.03 -8.52
N ASP A 126 -18.41 -4.17 -9.08
CA ASP A 126 -18.00 -3.47 -10.29
C ASP A 126 -16.90 -4.26 -11.02
N GLU A 127 -16.49 -3.79 -12.21
CA GLU A 127 -15.36 -4.34 -12.97
C GLU A 127 -14.08 -3.53 -12.71
N PHE A 128 -13.03 -4.23 -12.31
CA PHE A 128 -11.76 -3.62 -11.92
C PHE A 128 -10.61 -4.16 -12.76
N ILE A 129 -9.71 -3.26 -13.18
CA ILE A 129 -8.43 -3.61 -13.80
C ILE A 129 -7.29 -3.71 -12.77
N PHE A 130 -7.48 -3.12 -11.60
CA PHE A 130 -6.48 -3.08 -10.53
C PHE A 130 -7.15 -2.86 -9.18
N GLY A 131 -6.59 -3.48 -8.15
CA GLY A 131 -6.94 -3.21 -6.76
C GLY A 131 -5.74 -3.39 -5.86
N MET A 132 -5.67 -2.58 -4.80
CA MET A 132 -4.67 -2.71 -3.75
C MET A 132 -5.28 -2.40 -2.38
N VAL A 133 -4.76 -3.10 -1.39
CA VAL A 133 -4.95 -2.86 0.04
C VAL A 133 -3.56 -2.61 0.61
N THR A 134 -3.33 -1.47 1.22
CA THR A 134 -1.98 -1.05 1.59
C THR A 134 -1.93 -0.32 2.93
N ASN A 135 -0.82 -0.55 3.66
CA ASN A 135 -0.40 0.22 4.83
C ASN A 135 0.96 0.87 4.51
N SER A 136 0.99 1.71 3.48
CA SER A 136 2.24 2.32 3.02
C SER A 136 1.98 3.65 2.32
N ARG A 137 2.87 4.61 2.54
CA ARG A 137 2.89 5.90 1.82
C ARG A 137 3.55 5.80 0.44
N SER A 138 4.15 4.66 0.12
CA SER A 138 4.86 4.40 -1.13
C SER A 138 4.65 2.96 -1.58
N VAL A 139 4.30 2.76 -2.84
CA VAL A 139 4.19 1.45 -3.48
C VAL A 139 4.90 1.49 -4.81
N GLY A 140 5.83 0.55 -5.05
CA GLY A 140 6.64 0.49 -6.27
C GLY A 140 7.47 1.75 -6.52
N GLY A 141 7.87 2.47 -5.47
CA GLY A 141 8.57 3.76 -5.53
C GLY A 141 7.66 4.95 -5.85
N PHE A 142 6.34 4.76 -5.93
CA PHE A 142 5.35 5.83 -6.17
C PHE A 142 4.76 6.32 -4.86
N LYS A 143 4.82 7.64 -4.68
CA LYS A 143 4.12 8.36 -3.62
C LYS A 143 2.91 9.05 -4.25
N GLY A 144 1.69 8.82 -3.72
CA GLY A 144 0.53 9.67 -4.03
C GLY A 144 -0.58 9.08 -4.92
N ILE A 145 -0.58 7.77 -5.26
CA ILE A 145 -1.80 7.05 -5.71
C ILE A 145 -2.57 6.55 -4.47
N ILE A 146 -1.84 6.36 -3.38
CA ILE A 146 -2.35 6.04 -2.06
C ILE A 146 -2.72 7.36 -1.40
N GLY A 147 -3.78 7.41 -0.62
CA GLY A 147 -4.17 8.58 0.16
C GLY A 147 -2.98 9.21 0.90
N THR A 148 -3.00 10.52 1.07
CA THR A 148 -1.90 11.26 1.74
C THR A 148 -1.85 11.01 3.25
N ASP A 149 -2.91 10.46 3.82
CA ASP A 149 -3.14 10.35 5.27
C ASP A 149 -3.00 8.91 5.79
N VAL A 150 -1.97 8.19 5.32
CA VAL A 150 -1.66 6.84 5.83
C VAL A 150 -1.19 6.93 7.27
N VAL A 151 -1.89 6.19 8.14
CA VAL A 151 -1.58 6.02 9.55
C VAL A 151 -1.26 4.55 9.78
N PHE A 152 -0.14 4.26 10.43
CA PHE A 152 0.40 2.89 10.50
C PHE A 152 -0.09 2.09 11.72
N ASP A 153 -0.92 2.68 12.59
CA ASP A 153 -1.35 2.09 13.85
C ASP A 153 -2.84 2.35 14.17
N ASP A 154 -3.65 2.74 13.16
CA ASP A 154 -5.08 3.04 13.32
C ASP A 154 -5.98 1.80 13.26
N GLY A 155 -5.50 0.70 12.74
CA GLY A 155 -6.26 -0.54 12.55
C GLY A 155 -7.01 -0.57 11.22
N GLU A 156 -6.61 0.26 10.26
CA GLU A 156 -7.24 0.37 8.94
C GLU A 156 -6.18 0.42 7.84
N PHE A 157 -6.53 -0.12 6.68
CA PHE A 157 -5.76 -0.03 5.45
C PHE A 157 -6.41 0.92 4.45
N GLU A 158 -5.58 1.55 3.62
CA GLU A 158 -6.03 2.24 2.44
C GLU A 158 -6.36 1.23 1.34
N VAL A 159 -7.61 1.24 0.89
CA VAL A 159 -8.09 0.44 -0.23
C VAL A 159 -8.25 1.34 -1.45
N THR A 160 -7.63 0.97 -2.56
CA THR A 160 -7.79 1.67 -3.84
C THR A 160 -8.15 0.65 -4.92
N LEU A 161 -9.28 0.87 -5.60
CA LEU A 161 -9.75 0.02 -6.69
C LEU A 161 -9.93 0.88 -7.94
N ILE A 162 -9.38 0.44 -9.06
CA ILE A 162 -9.45 1.15 -10.34
C ILE A 162 -10.43 0.43 -11.26
N ARG A 163 -11.51 1.14 -11.64
CA ARG A 163 -12.53 0.63 -12.56
C ARG A 163 -11.97 0.36 -13.93
N THR A 164 -12.56 -0.62 -14.62
CA THR A 164 -12.27 -0.91 -16.02
C THR A 164 -12.72 0.26 -16.89
N PRO A 165 -11.81 0.92 -17.63
CA PRO A 165 -12.19 1.99 -18.55
C PRO A 165 -12.93 1.37 -19.76
N LYS A 166 -14.11 1.92 -20.12
CA LYS A 166 -14.98 1.40 -21.19
C LYS A 166 -14.64 1.97 -22.57
N ASN A 167 -13.87 3.06 -22.61
CA ASN A 167 -13.49 3.75 -23.83
C ASN A 167 -12.17 4.53 -23.65
N PRO A 168 -11.54 5.00 -24.76
CA PRO A 168 -10.27 5.73 -24.70
C PRO A 168 -10.31 7.02 -23.88
N LEU A 169 -11.46 7.69 -23.80
CA LEU A 169 -11.60 8.92 -23.03
C LEU A 169 -11.50 8.62 -21.53
N GLU A 170 -12.19 7.60 -21.06
CA GLU A 170 -12.11 7.15 -19.67
C GLU A 170 -10.71 6.70 -19.27
N LEU A 171 -10.00 6.03 -20.19
CA LEU A 171 -8.60 5.66 -19.95
C LEU A 171 -7.71 6.89 -19.84
N ASN A 172 -7.91 7.92 -20.67
CA ASN A 172 -7.18 9.18 -20.59
C ASN A 172 -7.44 9.93 -19.27
N GLU A 173 -8.71 9.96 -18.81
CA GLU A 173 -9.08 10.54 -17.53
C GLU A 173 -8.39 9.81 -16.35
N LEU A 174 -8.37 8.48 -16.41
CA LEU A 174 -7.70 7.64 -15.41
C LEU A 174 -6.19 7.93 -15.37
N LEU A 175 -5.52 7.93 -16.53
CA LEU A 175 -4.10 8.22 -16.62
C LEU A 175 -3.76 9.64 -16.14
N GLY A 176 -4.58 10.62 -16.50
CA GLY A 176 -4.46 11.99 -16.02
C GLY A 176 -4.54 12.06 -14.50
N ALA A 177 -5.51 11.38 -13.88
CA ALA A 177 -5.67 11.32 -12.45
C ALA A 177 -4.44 10.70 -11.76
N ILE A 178 -3.94 9.56 -12.28
CA ILE A 178 -2.74 8.89 -11.76
C ILE A 178 -1.51 9.79 -11.86
N VAL A 179 -1.28 10.44 -13.01
CA VAL A 179 -0.14 11.36 -13.21
C VAL A 179 -0.22 12.57 -12.27
N MET A 180 -1.42 13.12 -12.08
CA MET A 180 -1.66 14.25 -11.17
C MET A 180 -1.73 13.82 -9.70
N LYS A 181 -1.63 12.52 -9.40
CA LYS A 181 -1.75 11.96 -8.05
C LYS A 181 -3.07 12.34 -7.37
N GLN A 182 -4.14 12.29 -8.11
CA GLN A 182 -5.49 12.64 -7.66
C GLN A 182 -6.40 11.41 -7.75
N ILE A 183 -7.26 11.25 -6.75
CA ILE A 183 -8.33 10.26 -6.78
C ILE A 183 -9.45 10.81 -7.68
N ASN A 184 -9.81 10.07 -8.71
CA ASN A 184 -10.98 10.36 -9.52
C ASN A 184 -12.15 9.45 -9.06
N PRO A 185 -13.15 9.98 -8.33
CA PRO A 185 -14.23 9.15 -7.77
C PRO A 185 -15.10 8.45 -8.83
N GLN A 186 -15.07 8.93 -10.07
CA GLN A 186 -15.79 8.28 -11.17
C GLN A 186 -15.06 7.05 -11.71
N ARG A 187 -13.73 6.98 -11.49
CA ARG A 187 -12.84 5.93 -12.02
C ARG A 187 -12.21 5.07 -10.95
N MET A 188 -12.24 5.52 -9.71
CA MET A 188 -11.58 4.88 -8.59
C MET A 188 -12.49 4.85 -7.36
N TYR A 189 -12.47 3.73 -6.64
CA TYR A 189 -12.89 3.68 -5.24
C TYR A 189 -11.66 3.89 -4.38
N SER A 190 -11.79 4.69 -3.34
CA SER A 190 -10.76 4.89 -2.33
C SER A 190 -11.42 5.06 -0.97
N PHE A 191 -11.09 4.17 -0.04
CA PHE A 191 -11.64 4.15 1.31
C PHE A 191 -10.64 3.51 2.28
N LYS A 192 -10.90 3.64 3.58
CA LYS A 192 -10.17 2.92 4.63
C LYS A 192 -11.06 1.82 5.21
N SER A 193 -10.48 0.71 5.61
CA SER A 193 -11.19 -0.36 6.30
C SER A 193 -10.22 -1.27 7.05
N GLY A 194 -10.63 -1.74 8.22
CA GLY A 194 -9.91 -2.77 8.98
C GLY A 194 -10.20 -4.20 8.49
N CYS A 195 -11.24 -4.36 7.65
CA CYS A 195 -11.59 -5.66 7.08
C CYS A 195 -12.30 -5.48 5.75
N VAL A 196 -11.70 -6.00 4.68
CA VAL A 196 -12.28 -5.97 3.35
C VAL A 196 -12.31 -7.37 2.73
N ARG A 197 -13.44 -7.72 2.12
CA ARG A 197 -13.65 -8.99 1.44
C ARG A 197 -13.86 -8.75 -0.06
N PHE A 198 -13.17 -9.54 -0.87
CA PHE A 198 -13.26 -9.56 -2.32
C PHE A 198 -13.77 -10.94 -2.77
N GLU A 199 -14.79 -10.97 -3.61
CA GLU A 199 -15.35 -12.21 -4.18
C GLU A 199 -15.48 -12.07 -5.70
N CYS A 200 -15.01 -13.08 -6.43
CA CYS A 200 -15.01 -13.14 -7.88
C CYS A 200 -15.40 -14.54 -8.35
N GLU A 201 -16.04 -14.66 -9.52
CA GLU A 201 -16.36 -15.96 -10.11
C GLU A 201 -15.12 -16.69 -10.62
N GLU A 202 -14.10 -15.96 -11.06
CA GLU A 202 -12.83 -16.49 -11.54
C GLU A 202 -11.71 -16.35 -10.51
N GLU A 203 -10.63 -17.12 -10.69
CA GLU A 203 -9.45 -16.98 -9.85
C GLU A 203 -8.62 -15.79 -10.28
N ILE A 204 -8.39 -14.85 -9.35
CA ILE A 204 -7.58 -13.66 -9.55
C ILE A 204 -6.19 -13.89 -8.99
N PRO A 205 -5.10 -13.66 -9.76
CA PRO A 205 -3.75 -13.66 -9.22
C PRO A 205 -3.53 -12.43 -8.32
N TRP A 206 -2.95 -12.67 -7.14
CA TRP A 206 -2.61 -11.64 -6.18
C TRP A 206 -1.10 -11.58 -5.96
N THR A 207 -0.62 -10.42 -5.55
CA THR A 207 0.72 -10.21 -5.03
C THR A 207 0.65 -9.70 -3.60
N LEU A 208 1.56 -10.19 -2.75
CA LEU A 208 1.74 -9.74 -1.38
C LEU A 208 3.18 -9.25 -1.25
N ASP A 209 3.37 -7.99 -0.89
CA ASP A 209 4.69 -7.36 -0.73
C ASP A 209 5.64 -7.54 -1.94
N GLY A 210 5.05 -7.67 -3.15
CA GLY A 210 5.77 -7.86 -4.39
C GLY A 210 6.05 -9.32 -4.77
N GLU A 211 5.65 -10.29 -3.95
CA GLU A 211 5.76 -11.72 -4.21
C GLU A 211 4.40 -12.30 -4.66
N PHE A 212 4.41 -13.47 -5.31
CA PHE A 212 3.17 -14.11 -5.75
C PHE A 212 2.37 -14.65 -4.56
N GLY A 213 1.21 -14.06 -4.31
CA GLY A 213 0.28 -14.41 -3.22
C GLY A 213 -0.77 -15.48 -3.58
N GLY A 214 -0.63 -16.15 -4.72
CA GLY A 214 -1.59 -17.19 -5.17
C GLY A 214 -2.70 -16.65 -6.08
N LYS A 215 -3.62 -17.58 -6.46
CA LYS A 215 -4.83 -17.28 -7.21
C LYS A 215 -6.03 -17.60 -6.35
N HIS A 216 -6.95 -16.66 -6.21
CA HIS A 216 -8.08 -16.79 -5.29
C HIS A 216 -9.38 -16.27 -5.91
N ARG A 217 -10.49 -16.95 -5.60
CA ARG A 217 -11.87 -16.48 -5.92
C ARG A 217 -12.46 -15.65 -4.80
N ALA A 218 -12.01 -15.89 -3.58
CA ALA A 218 -12.41 -15.15 -2.41
C ALA A 218 -11.19 -14.80 -1.57
N VAL A 219 -11.08 -13.54 -1.21
CA VAL A 219 -10.01 -13.00 -0.37
C VAL A 219 -10.63 -12.17 0.73
N THR A 220 -10.16 -12.39 1.95
CA THR A 220 -10.44 -11.50 3.08
C THR A 220 -9.13 -10.93 3.55
N VAL A 221 -9.03 -9.61 3.53
CA VAL A 221 -7.91 -8.87 4.11
C VAL A 221 -8.38 -8.27 5.42
N THR A 222 -7.66 -8.57 6.50
CA THR A 222 -7.95 -8.04 7.84
C THR A 222 -6.73 -7.36 8.40
N ASP A 223 -6.96 -6.30 9.16
CA ASP A 223 -5.93 -5.64 9.94
C ASP A 223 -5.65 -6.41 11.23
N LYS A 224 -4.37 -6.61 11.51
CA LYS A 224 -3.89 -7.04 12.82
C LYS A 224 -3.19 -5.86 13.48
N LYS A 225 -3.99 -5.07 14.20
CA LYS A 225 -3.57 -3.81 14.78
C LYS A 225 -2.34 -3.94 15.66
N GLN A 226 -1.35 -3.06 15.41
CA GLN A 226 -0.13 -2.92 16.21
C GLN A 226 0.64 -4.23 16.42
N ALA A 227 0.61 -5.10 15.41
CA ALA A 227 1.13 -6.46 15.50
C ALA A 227 2.64 -6.57 15.26
N LEU A 228 3.28 -5.54 14.69
CA LEU A 228 4.71 -5.47 14.46
C LEU A 228 5.30 -4.31 15.25
N ARG A 229 6.35 -4.57 16.04
CA ARG A 229 7.17 -3.52 16.66
C ARG A 229 8.43 -3.34 15.83
N ILE A 230 8.60 -2.17 15.22
CA ILE A 230 9.78 -1.85 14.39
C ILE A 230 10.50 -0.63 14.95
N MET A 231 11.84 -0.64 14.89
CA MET A 231 12.65 0.47 15.35
C MET A 231 12.60 1.63 14.35
N VAL A 232 12.23 2.82 14.83
CA VAL A 232 12.20 4.06 14.05
C VAL A 232 12.93 5.17 14.80
N ARG A 233 13.23 6.27 14.11
CA ARG A 233 13.74 7.46 14.78
C ARG A 233 12.66 8.08 15.64
N GLN A 234 13.03 8.62 16.79
CA GLN A 234 12.08 9.20 17.73
C GLN A 234 11.27 10.35 17.12
N GLU A 235 11.90 11.20 16.32
CA GLU A 235 11.20 12.29 15.63
C GLU A 235 10.19 11.81 14.57
N MET A 236 10.35 10.59 14.04
CA MET A 236 9.43 10.02 13.06
C MET A 236 8.23 9.35 13.71
N ALA A 237 8.39 8.80 14.92
CA ALA A 237 7.34 8.02 15.58
C ALA A 237 6.03 8.81 15.75
N ALA A 238 6.11 10.09 16.06
CA ALA A 238 4.94 10.96 16.23
C ALA A 238 4.14 11.12 14.92
N GLY A 239 4.81 11.28 13.78
CA GLY A 239 4.15 11.45 12.47
C GLY A 239 3.61 10.15 11.84
N LEU A 240 3.88 8.99 12.47
CA LEU A 240 3.42 7.68 12.00
C LEU A 240 2.13 7.23 12.67
N SER A 241 1.79 7.77 13.84
CA SER A 241 0.66 7.33 14.66
C SER A 241 -0.54 8.28 14.63
N VAL A 242 -1.71 7.75 14.97
CA VAL A 242 -2.97 8.55 15.17
C VAL A 242 -2.76 9.65 16.20
N SER A 243 -2.12 9.35 17.31
CA SER A 243 -1.90 10.30 18.40
C SER A 243 -1.00 11.48 17.98
N GLY A 244 0.01 11.22 17.15
CA GLY A 244 0.91 12.26 16.64
C GLY A 244 0.25 13.17 15.61
N GLN A 245 -0.50 12.61 14.68
CA GLN A 245 -1.23 13.41 13.66
C GLN A 245 -2.32 14.30 14.27
N ALA A 246 -2.98 13.85 15.32
CA ALA A 246 -3.95 14.66 16.05
C ALA A 246 -3.28 15.87 16.76
N ALA A 247 -2.05 15.71 17.25
CA ALA A 247 -1.28 16.77 17.87
C ALA A 247 -0.82 17.83 16.84
N GLU A 248 -0.38 17.42 15.66
CA GLU A 248 0.02 18.32 14.57
C GLU A 248 -1.17 19.14 14.04
N LYS A 249 -2.31 18.48 13.74
CA LYS A 249 -3.54 19.17 13.31
C LYS A 249 -4.09 20.12 14.38
N GLY A 250 -3.85 19.84 15.65
CA GLY A 250 -4.19 20.72 16.79
C GLY A 250 -3.30 21.95 16.87
N SER A 251 -1.99 21.83 16.61
CA SER A 251 -1.03 22.92 16.65
C SER A 251 -1.18 23.88 15.46
N GLU A 252 -1.51 23.40 14.26
CA GLU A 252 -1.81 24.25 13.10
C GLU A 252 -3.06 25.10 13.32
N LYS A 253 -4.11 24.57 13.97
CA LYS A 253 -5.31 25.35 14.29
C LYS A 253 -5.07 26.42 15.33
N VAL A 254 -4.08 26.27 16.19
CA VAL A 254 -3.73 27.29 17.21
C VAL A 254 -2.85 28.37 16.62
N SER A 255 -1.91 28.03 15.72
CA SER A 255 -1.04 29.02 15.08
C SER A 255 -1.82 29.91 14.07
N GLY A 256 -2.78 29.34 13.33
CA GLY A 256 -3.64 30.10 12.41
C GLY A 256 -4.62 31.07 13.10
N LYS A 257 -4.84 30.96 14.43
CA LYS A 257 -5.66 31.92 15.19
C LYS A 257 -4.87 33.06 15.80
N ILE A 258 -3.56 33.03 15.78
CA ILE A 258 -2.69 34.10 16.35
C ILE A 258 -2.32 35.13 15.29
N GLU A 259 -2.48 34.86 14.00
CA GLU A 259 -2.20 35.77 12.91
C GLU A 259 -3.42 36.66 12.49
N GLU A 260 -4.60 36.47 13.08
CA GLU A 260 -5.83 37.26 12.77
C GLU A 260 -6.24 38.24 13.87
N ASN A 261 -5.32 38.64 14.80
CA ASN A 261 -5.60 39.70 15.77
C ASN A 261 -4.53 40.77 15.78
#